data_be0fbb61c61eb9308c3968973d89e5f2
#
_entry.id   be0fbb61c61eb9308c3968973d89e5f2
#
_cell.length_a   1.000
_cell.length_b   1.000
_cell.length_c   1.000
_cell.angle_alpha   90.00
_cell.angle_beta   90.00
_cell.angle_gamma   90.00
#
_symmetry.space_group_name_H-M   'P 1'
#
loop_
_entity.id
_entity.type
_entity.pdbx_description
1 polymer ?
#
loop_
_entity_poly.entity_id
_entity_poly.type
_entity_poly.pdbx_seq_one_letter_code
_entity_poly.pdbx_strand_id
1 'polypeptide(L)'
;EGGLRVSENYVWFNPGETHTESVSVSGAAEWSAVADQESEGWLTVTADEANIYMTPCENFGSMVRKALITVTAGDGSTQTVTVEQGASEAEYDMQFDEGYSCYFGDLAAVGTGLHSLVFKMGDAEFIDAANGYAVEEGIQMIVGMAASYAKTGSDVRIAPGEYPVNDYMDYTAENTLFPGANAQGSMVQYYSAGVLTDIKYVVGGSMKVSYAGTGCTFVFDFELSDGTVFTARCEGDFAVYHLVTNTTLAEDIEAAGLAVGGLSFVGEEYMAGLNYWSMVLLADGLDVGDAGFTGSGDILMLEFLTPLSVTEGIPSGTYPVSFEDRESVAMAGFVYRNLFMGCFYMGIENGAIGNVAAVVSGTVTVERDGETYAVALDGADMAGNRIMAAFRGAVEVSDERDTGFLESAVLRGRASAAEAVRASAYGRMAGYCMPADR
;
A
#
# COMPACT_ATOMS: atom_id res chain seq x y z
N GLU A 1 27.35 46.35 -21.90
CA GLU A 1 26.61 45.11 -21.98
C GLU A 1 27.13 44.20 -20.87
N GLY A 2 26.41 44.12 -19.77
CA GLY A 2 26.80 43.27 -18.65
C GLY A 2 26.22 41.89 -18.88
N GLY A 3 27.07 40.85 -18.88
CA GLY A 3 26.60 39.46 -18.93
C GLY A 3 25.72 39.09 -17.74
N LEU A 4 25.08 37.91 -17.79
CA LEU A 4 24.21 37.35 -16.75
C LEU A 4 24.81 37.55 -15.35
N ARG A 5 24.02 38.06 -14.44
CA ARG A 5 24.39 38.30 -13.03
C ARG A 5 23.23 37.96 -12.10
N VAL A 6 23.57 37.38 -10.95
CA VAL A 6 22.69 37.21 -9.80
C VAL A 6 23.09 38.17 -8.70
N SER A 7 22.12 38.71 -7.91
CA SER A 7 22.41 39.63 -6.80
C SER A 7 23.20 38.97 -5.69
N GLU A 8 22.93 37.68 -5.47
CA GLU A 8 23.58 36.83 -4.46
C GLU A 8 23.78 35.45 -5.03
N ASN A 9 24.89 34.82 -4.70
CA ASN A 9 25.20 33.45 -5.12
C ASN A 9 25.14 32.42 -3.98
N TYR A 10 24.72 32.86 -2.80
CA TYR A 10 24.55 32.03 -1.62
C TYR A 10 23.37 32.50 -0.79
N VAL A 11 22.49 31.57 -0.40
CA VAL A 11 21.34 31.81 0.47
C VAL A 11 21.37 30.77 1.60
N TRP A 12 21.20 31.26 2.85
CA TRP A 12 21.16 30.40 4.03
C TRP A 12 19.79 30.52 4.72
N PHE A 13 19.26 29.37 5.13
CA PHE A 13 18.09 29.26 5.97
C PHE A 13 18.44 28.57 7.29
N ASN A 14 17.83 28.99 8.40
CA ASN A 14 17.85 28.23 9.63
C ASN A 14 16.93 26.99 9.51
N PRO A 15 17.09 25.94 10.34
CA PRO A 15 16.36 24.69 10.18
C PRO A 15 14.84 24.83 10.23
N GLY A 16 14.30 25.73 11.05
CA GLY A 16 12.86 25.98 11.17
C GLY A 16 12.28 27.02 10.19
N GLU A 17 13.10 27.60 9.31
CA GLU A 17 12.62 28.64 8.38
C GLU A 17 11.90 28.03 7.19
N THR A 18 10.71 28.59 6.89
CA THR A 18 9.85 28.19 5.77
C THR A 18 9.42 29.38 4.91
N HIS A 19 10.01 30.58 5.15
CA HIS A 19 9.69 31.78 4.38
C HIS A 19 10.42 31.80 3.03
N THR A 20 9.90 32.57 2.10
CA THR A 20 10.48 32.74 0.77
C THR A 20 11.57 33.81 0.78
N GLU A 21 12.76 33.44 0.30
CA GLU A 21 13.83 34.36 -0.06
C GLU A 21 13.88 34.58 -1.58
N SER A 22 14.47 35.70 -2.02
CA SER A 22 14.59 36.01 -3.44
C SER A 22 15.96 36.52 -3.84
N VAL A 23 16.41 36.08 -5.03
CA VAL A 23 17.65 36.56 -5.66
C VAL A 23 17.30 37.18 -7.00
N SER A 24 17.75 38.45 -7.21
CA SER A 24 17.50 39.14 -8.46
C SER A 24 18.46 38.68 -9.57
N VAL A 25 17.92 38.59 -10.79
CA VAL A 25 18.67 38.24 -12.00
C VAL A 25 18.71 39.45 -12.93
N SER A 26 19.88 39.75 -13.51
CA SER A 26 20.09 40.90 -14.39
C SER A 26 21.12 40.60 -15.47
N GLY A 27 21.21 41.45 -16.52
CA GLY A 27 22.19 41.35 -17.57
C GLY A 27 21.85 40.34 -18.68
N ALA A 28 20.67 39.70 -18.63
CA ALA A 28 20.14 38.88 -19.70
C ALA A 28 18.67 39.24 -19.95
N ALA A 29 18.22 39.26 -21.21
CA ALA A 29 16.84 39.54 -21.57
C ALA A 29 15.93 38.33 -21.38
N GLU A 30 16.49 37.15 -21.59
CA GLU A 30 15.81 35.86 -21.36
C GLU A 30 16.75 34.95 -20.55
N TRP A 31 16.18 34.29 -19.56
CA TRP A 31 16.91 33.36 -18.70
C TRP A 31 15.96 32.33 -18.08
N SER A 32 16.52 31.24 -17.56
CA SER A 32 15.82 30.19 -16.80
C SER A 32 16.62 29.81 -15.57
N ALA A 33 15.95 29.32 -14.53
CA ALA A 33 16.56 28.77 -13.33
C ALA A 33 16.09 27.34 -13.09
N VAL A 34 17.04 26.43 -12.84
CA VAL A 34 16.76 25.03 -12.57
C VAL A 34 17.52 24.60 -11.33
N ALA A 35 16.82 24.10 -10.34
CA ALA A 35 17.42 23.49 -9.16
C ALA A 35 17.90 22.06 -9.48
N ASP A 36 18.96 21.61 -8.80
CA ASP A 36 19.47 20.25 -8.90
C ASP A 36 18.56 19.26 -8.15
N GLN A 37 18.86 17.96 -8.30
CA GLN A 37 18.12 16.88 -7.66
C GLN A 37 18.18 16.93 -6.13
N GLU A 38 19.24 17.50 -5.55
CA GLU A 38 19.41 17.65 -4.11
C GLU A 38 18.38 18.60 -3.47
N SER A 39 17.72 19.44 -4.30
CA SER A 39 16.61 20.32 -3.87
C SER A 39 15.30 19.58 -3.64
N GLU A 40 15.17 18.36 -4.16
CA GLU A 40 13.92 17.64 -4.23
C GLU A 40 13.34 17.35 -2.84
N GLY A 41 12.04 17.65 -2.67
CA GLY A 41 11.31 17.39 -1.44
C GLY A 41 11.54 18.39 -0.30
N TRP A 42 12.46 19.37 -0.44
CA TRP A 42 12.67 20.37 0.60
C TRP A 42 12.73 21.83 0.14
N LEU A 43 13.09 22.10 -1.12
CA LEU A 43 13.23 23.45 -1.64
C LEU A 43 12.33 23.63 -2.86
N THR A 44 11.32 24.50 -2.73
CA THR A 44 10.53 24.95 -3.87
C THR A 44 11.22 26.15 -4.52
N VAL A 45 11.52 26.03 -5.82
CA VAL A 45 12.13 27.09 -6.62
C VAL A 45 11.16 27.55 -7.69
N THR A 46 10.86 28.85 -7.71
CA THR A 46 10.06 29.50 -8.76
C THR A 46 10.79 30.74 -9.27
N ALA A 47 10.42 31.25 -10.43
CA ALA A 47 11.02 32.45 -11.00
C ALA A 47 9.99 33.30 -11.71
N ASP A 48 10.21 34.64 -11.74
CA ASP A 48 9.55 35.59 -12.60
C ASP A 48 10.54 36.22 -13.60
N GLU A 49 10.21 37.35 -14.20
CA GLU A 49 11.08 38.03 -15.19
C GLU A 49 12.37 38.62 -14.58
N ALA A 50 12.43 38.80 -13.24
CA ALA A 50 13.48 39.55 -12.56
C ALA A 50 14.12 38.77 -11.38
N ASN A 51 13.43 37.78 -10.80
CA ASN A 51 13.85 37.16 -9.54
C ASN A 51 13.64 35.63 -9.57
N ILE A 52 14.49 34.96 -8.80
CA ILE A 52 14.33 33.56 -8.38
C ILE A 52 13.82 33.60 -6.95
N TYR A 53 12.79 32.83 -6.64
CA TYR A 53 12.20 32.68 -5.33
C TYR A 53 12.48 31.27 -4.80
N MET A 54 12.91 31.18 -3.55
CA MET A 54 13.31 29.95 -2.88
C MET A 54 12.54 29.82 -1.57
N THR A 55 11.78 28.76 -1.42
CA THR A 55 10.96 28.48 -0.24
C THR A 55 11.31 27.10 0.30
N PRO A 56 12.04 26.99 1.42
CA PRO A 56 12.34 25.71 2.04
C PRO A 56 11.16 25.20 2.87
N CYS A 57 11.05 23.89 3.07
CA CYS A 57 10.31 23.33 4.20
C CYS A 57 11.23 23.19 5.42
N GLU A 58 10.65 23.00 6.62
CA GLU A 58 11.42 22.79 7.86
C GLU A 58 12.39 21.60 7.74
N ASN A 59 13.62 21.76 8.24
CA ASN A 59 14.62 20.69 8.33
C ASN A 59 14.59 20.07 9.73
N PHE A 60 14.06 18.86 9.84
CA PHE A 60 14.08 18.07 11.09
C PHE A 60 15.33 17.20 11.21
N GLY A 61 16.13 17.13 10.15
CA GLY A 61 17.32 16.28 10.06
C GLY A 61 18.51 16.81 10.83
N SER A 62 19.42 15.92 11.19
CA SER A 62 20.69 16.22 11.86
C SER A 62 21.77 16.75 10.92
N MET A 63 21.49 16.82 9.63
CA MET A 63 22.42 17.26 8.60
C MET A 63 21.97 18.58 7.94
N VAL A 64 22.97 19.44 7.61
CA VAL A 64 22.76 20.58 6.71
C VAL A 64 22.39 20.02 5.34
N ARG A 65 21.32 20.54 4.74
CA ARG A 65 20.96 20.21 3.36
C ARG A 65 21.32 21.35 2.41
N LYS A 66 21.66 20.98 1.16
CA LYS A 66 22.24 21.87 0.18
C LYS A 66 21.63 21.61 -1.18
N ALA A 67 21.34 22.67 -1.92
CA ALA A 67 20.91 22.61 -3.31
C ALA A 67 21.67 23.65 -4.15
N LEU A 68 21.79 23.38 -5.45
CA LEU A 68 22.35 24.29 -6.43
C LEU A 68 21.30 24.68 -7.43
N ILE A 69 21.10 26.00 -7.62
CA ILE A 69 20.23 26.55 -8.64
C ILE A 69 21.09 27.07 -9.78
N THR A 70 20.99 26.46 -10.96
CA THR A 70 21.67 26.93 -12.16
C THR A 70 20.80 27.90 -12.92
N VAL A 71 21.29 29.11 -13.11
CA VAL A 71 20.65 30.16 -13.92
C VAL A 71 21.34 30.20 -15.26
N THR A 72 20.57 30.06 -16.34
CA THR A 72 21.09 30.00 -17.72
C THR A 72 20.44 31.09 -18.56
N ALA A 73 21.25 31.97 -19.18
CA ALA A 73 20.78 32.98 -20.12
C ALA A 73 20.60 32.41 -21.54
N GLY A 74 19.86 33.12 -22.38
CA GLY A 74 19.63 32.73 -23.78
C GLY A 74 20.89 32.62 -24.65
N ASP A 75 22.00 33.24 -24.25
CA ASP A 75 23.31 33.12 -24.90
C ASP A 75 24.13 31.90 -24.42
N GLY A 76 23.61 31.13 -23.48
CA GLY A 76 24.24 29.95 -22.86
C GLY A 76 25.17 30.28 -21.69
N SER A 77 25.31 31.55 -21.29
CA SER A 77 26.07 31.90 -20.07
C SER A 77 25.30 31.44 -18.83
N THR A 78 26.03 30.99 -17.79
CA THR A 78 25.44 30.44 -16.56
C THR A 78 25.95 31.15 -15.31
N GLN A 79 25.11 31.18 -14.29
CA GLN A 79 25.42 31.52 -12.90
C GLN A 79 24.84 30.46 -11.98
N THR A 80 25.39 30.31 -10.77
CA THR A 80 24.89 29.34 -9.78
C THR A 80 24.58 30.07 -8.48
N VAL A 81 23.42 29.75 -7.91
CA VAL A 81 23.04 30.12 -6.55
C VAL A 81 23.08 28.86 -5.70
N THR A 82 23.87 28.89 -4.64
CA THR A 82 23.93 27.84 -3.61
C THR A 82 22.89 28.16 -2.54
N VAL A 83 22.06 27.21 -2.21
CA VAL A 83 21.09 27.31 -1.11
C VAL A 83 21.43 26.25 -0.08
N GLU A 84 21.56 26.67 1.17
CA GLU A 84 21.81 25.76 2.29
C GLU A 84 20.79 26.03 3.41
N GLN A 85 20.38 24.97 4.11
CA GLN A 85 19.55 25.07 5.30
C GLN A 85 20.19 24.28 6.45
N GLY A 86 20.25 24.93 7.61
CA GLY A 86 20.86 24.37 8.82
C GLY A 86 20.23 23.07 9.28
N ALA A 87 21.02 22.29 10.02
CA ALA A 87 20.57 21.08 10.69
C ALA A 87 19.69 21.40 11.90
N SER A 88 18.73 20.54 12.22
CA SER A 88 17.99 20.60 13.48
C SER A 88 18.87 20.21 14.66
N GLU A 89 18.84 21.00 15.73
CA GLU A 89 19.50 20.71 17.01
C GLU A 89 18.54 20.01 18.01
N ALA A 90 17.33 19.61 17.56
CA ALA A 90 16.36 18.96 18.43
C ALA A 90 16.87 17.59 18.91
N GLU A 91 16.73 17.36 20.20
CA GLU A 91 17.02 16.07 20.83
C GLU A 91 15.73 15.23 20.89
N TYR A 92 15.87 13.93 20.67
CA TYR A 92 14.79 12.94 20.72
C TYR A 92 15.18 11.82 21.69
N ASP A 93 14.20 11.25 22.38
CA ASP A 93 14.43 10.16 23.33
C ASP A 93 14.96 8.91 22.64
N MET A 94 14.60 8.73 21.35
CA MET A 94 14.98 7.58 20.56
C MET A 94 15.43 7.96 19.16
N GLN A 95 16.37 7.16 18.63
CA GLN A 95 16.82 7.18 17.23
C GLN A 95 16.60 5.80 16.64
N PHE A 96 15.73 5.70 15.62
CA PHE A 96 15.58 4.48 14.85
C PHE A 96 16.73 4.32 13.85
N ASP A 97 17.21 3.10 13.68
CA ASP A 97 18.33 2.77 12.80
C ASP A 97 17.93 2.72 11.33
N GLU A 98 16.69 2.24 11.06
CA GLU A 98 16.14 2.15 9.72
C GLU A 98 14.61 2.17 9.74
N GLY A 99 14.03 2.45 8.56
CA GLY A 99 12.59 2.41 8.34
C GLY A 99 12.24 2.10 6.89
N TYR A 100 11.02 1.64 6.70
CA TYR A 100 10.43 1.43 5.38
C TYR A 100 8.92 1.56 5.43
N SER A 101 8.28 1.69 4.28
CA SER A 101 6.83 1.66 4.15
C SER A 101 6.37 0.49 3.29
N CYS A 102 5.26 -0.10 3.67
CA CYS A 102 4.45 -0.96 2.83
C CYS A 102 3.24 -0.19 2.35
N TYR A 103 3.12 -0.01 1.04
CA TYR A 103 2.01 0.69 0.40
C TYR A 103 1.01 -0.32 -0.16
N PHE A 104 -0.24 -0.23 0.27
CA PHE A 104 -1.34 -1.16 -0.07
C PHE A 104 -2.29 -0.61 -1.14
N GLY A 105 -2.00 0.54 -1.74
CA GLY A 105 -2.94 1.18 -2.65
C GLY A 105 -4.22 1.61 -1.94
N ASP A 106 -5.33 1.67 -2.67
CA ASP A 106 -6.66 1.98 -2.13
C ASP A 106 -7.34 0.70 -1.61
N LEU A 107 -6.73 0.07 -0.58
CA LEU A 107 -7.24 -1.18 0.01
C LEU A 107 -8.67 -1.04 0.57
N ALA A 108 -9.02 0.14 1.06
CA ALA A 108 -10.35 0.39 1.64
C ALA A 108 -11.40 0.83 0.60
N ALA A 109 -11.02 0.98 -0.69
CA ALA A 109 -11.87 1.47 -1.79
C ALA A 109 -12.55 2.83 -1.50
N VAL A 110 -11.81 3.75 -0.88
CA VAL A 110 -12.29 5.08 -0.47
C VAL A 110 -11.51 6.23 -1.14
N GLY A 111 -10.59 5.91 -2.04
CA GLY A 111 -9.78 6.89 -2.78
C GLY A 111 -8.51 7.34 -2.08
N THR A 112 -8.12 6.72 -0.97
CA THR A 112 -6.87 7.00 -0.24
C THR A 112 -5.85 5.90 -0.42
N GLY A 113 -4.57 6.25 -0.34
CA GLY A 113 -3.47 5.30 -0.33
C GLY A 113 -3.11 4.89 1.10
N LEU A 114 -3.16 3.59 1.40
CA LEU A 114 -2.85 3.08 2.73
C LEU A 114 -1.38 2.69 2.84
N HIS A 115 -0.74 3.13 3.93
CA HIS A 115 0.63 2.77 4.26
C HIS A 115 0.71 2.12 5.65
N SER A 116 1.60 1.15 5.78
CA SER A 116 2.14 0.72 7.06
C SER A 116 3.63 1.02 7.08
N LEU A 117 4.03 1.98 7.89
CA LEU A 117 5.42 2.33 8.08
C LEU A 117 5.98 1.49 9.22
N VAL A 118 7.17 0.97 9.04
CA VAL A 118 7.88 0.18 10.05
C VAL A 118 9.21 0.83 10.32
N PHE A 119 9.51 1.08 11.59
CA PHE A 119 10.77 1.63 12.06
C PHE A 119 11.37 0.70 13.11
N LYS A 120 12.68 0.50 13.10
CA LYS A 120 13.33 -0.39 14.04
C LYS A 120 14.61 0.19 14.62
N MET A 121 14.89 -0.23 15.85
CA MET A 121 16.10 0.07 16.58
C MET A 121 16.62 -1.19 17.26
N GLY A 122 17.93 -1.45 17.18
CA GLY A 122 18.58 -2.61 17.75
C GLY A 122 18.94 -3.70 16.73
N ASP A 123 19.41 -4.84 17.22
CA ASP A 123 19.87 -5.98 16.39
C ASP A 123 18.68 -6.76 15.80
N ALA A 124 17.83 -6.05 15.08
CA ALA A 124 16.70 -6.64 14.40
C ALA A 124 17.12 -7.18 13.04
N GLU A 125 17.35 -8.47 12.90
CA GLU A 125 17.32 -9.10 11.60
C GLU A 125 15.87 -9.32 11.18
N PHE A 126 15.53 -8.86 9.96
CA PHE A 126 14.30 -9.28 9.31
C PHE A 126 14.45 -10.75 8.94
N ILE A 127 13.88 -11.62 9.75
CA ILE A 127 13.76 -13.02 9.39
C ILE A 127 12.65 -13.16 8.36
N ASP A 128 12.93 -13.96 7.33
CA ASP A 128 12.04 -14.35 6.25
C ASP A 128 10.56 -14.48 6.70
N ALA A 129 9.67 -13.97 5.90
CA ALA A 129 8.23 -13.98 6.10
C ALA A 129 7.61 -15.36 6.35
N ALA A 130 8.27 -16.43 5.94
CA ALA A 130 7.85 -17.81 6.25
C ALA A 130 8.00 -18.15 7.74
N ASN A 131 8.84 -17.43 8.47
CA ASN A 131 9.18 -17.70 9.86
C ASN A 131 8.74 -16.61 10.85
N GLY A 132 8.04 -15.57 10.37
CA GLY A 132 7.67 -14.40 11.17
C GLY A 132 8.82 -13.43 11.38
N TYR A 133 8.49 -12.20 11.84
CA TYR A 133 9.49 -11.21 12.21
C TYR A 133 10.04 -11.54 13.59
N ALA A 134 11.35 -11.59 13.75
CA ALA A 134 11.98 -11.61 15.05
C ALA A 134 12.92 -10.43 15.16
N VAL A 135 12.59 -9.48 16.01
CA VAL A 135 13.55 -8.54 16.57
C VAL A 135 14.16 -9.25 17.77
N GLU A 136 15.48 -9.54 17.77
CA GLU A 136 16.09 -10.24 18.91
C GLU A 136 16.09 -9.37 20.15
N GLU A 137 16.61 -8.16 20.05
CA GLU A 137 16.60 -7.14 21.11
C GLU A 137 16.28 -5.80 20.45
N GLY A 138 15.37 -5.02 21.01
CA GLY A 138 15.13 -3.67 20.54
C GLY A 138 13.67 -3.29 20.44
N ILE A 139 13.39 -2.29 19.62
CA ILE A 139 12.09 -1.69 19.46
C ILE A 139 11.71 -1.69 17.98
N GLN A 140 10.50 -2.12 17.71
CA GLN A 140 9.85 -1.95 16.42
C GLN A 140 8.64 -1.03 16.59
N MET A 141 8.55 0.00 15.77
CA MET A 141 7.37 0.85 15.71
C MET A 141 6.66 0.64 14.38
N ILE A 142 5.37 0.41 14.43
CA ILE A 142 4.49 0.33 13.28
C ILE A 142 3.60 1.57 13.29
N VAL A 143 3.49 2.26 12.15
CA VAL A 143 2.64 3.44 12.01
C VAL A 143 1.73 3.24 10.80
N GLY A 144 0.45 3.07 11.05
CA GLY A 144 -0.57 3.02 10.00
C GLY A 144 -0.99 4.42 9.58
N MET A 145 -1.12 4.67 8.28
CA MET A 145 -1.56 5.96 7.77
C MET A 145 -2.39 5.87 6.49
N ALA A 146 -3.25 6.85 6.29
CA ALA A 146 -3.87 7.16 5.01
C ALA A 146 -3.18 8.39 4.38
N ALA A 147 -2.74 8.24 3.14
CA ALA A 147 -2.14 9.29 2.34
C ALA A 147 -2.94 9.48 1.04
N SER A 148 -2.55 10.43 0.21
CA SER A 148 -3.12 10.56 -1.13
C SER A 148 -2.85 9.30 -1.95
N TYR A 149 -3.86 8.83 -2.68
CA TYR A 149 -3.73 7.65 -3.52
C TYR A 149 -2.72 7.88 -4.65
N ALA A 150 -1.81 6.94 -4.81
CA ALA A 150 -0.88 6.91 -5.94
C ALA A 150 -1.07 5.59 -6.72
N LYS A 151 -1.26 5.71 -8.03
CA LYS A 151 -1.41 4.54 -8.91
C LYS A 151 -0.13 3.70 -8.91
N THR A 152 -0.28 2.39 -9.00
CA THR A 152 0.84 1.44 -9.14
C THR A 152 1.77 1.82 -10.30
N GLY A 153 3.08 1.74 -10.05
CA GLY A 153 4.12 2.14 -11.03
C GLY A 153 4.47 3.63 -11.00
N SER A 154 3.77 4.47 -10.20
CA SER A 154 4.22 5.81 -9.86
C SER A 154 5.26 5.75 -8.73
N ASP A 155 6.09 6.79 -8.64
CA ASP A 155 7.00 6.96 -7.49
C ASP A 155 6.15 7.34 -6.27
N VAL A 156 5.84 6.35 -5.43
CA VAL A 156 5.05 6.55 -4.22
C VAL A 156 5.96 7.05 -3.12
N ARG A 157 5.79 8.31 -2.75
CA ARG A 157 6.49 8.93 -1.61
C ARG A 157 5.46 9.47 -0.63
N ILE A 158 5.81 9.40 0.66
CA ILE A 158 5.07 10.12 1.68
C ILE A 158 5.45 11.60 1.53
N ALA A 159 4.50 12.48 1.23
CA ALA A 159 4.79 13.89 1.03
C ALA A 159 5.47 14.51 2.26
N PRO A 160 6.35 15.52 2.11
CA PRO A 160 6.85 16.26 3.26
C PRO A 160 5.69 17.00 3.94
N GLY A 161 5.70 17.01 5.29
CA GLY A 161 4.63 17.64 6.06
C GLY A 161 4.43 17.01 7.44
N GLU A 162 3.36 17.44 8.10
CA GLU A 162 2.94 16.94 9.41
C GLU A 162 1.65 16.11 9.27
N TYR A 163 1.64 14.95 9.95
CA TYR A 163 0.60 13.94 9.91
C TYR A 163 0.07 13.70 11.34
N PRO A 164 -1.08 14.27 11.70
CA PRO A 164 -1.66 14.08 13.03
C PRO A 164 -2.23 12.65 13.19
N VAL A 165 -2.23 12.16 14.41
CA VAL A 165 -2.95 10.95 14.79
C VAL A 165 -4.44 11.27 14.93
N ASN A 166 -5.30 10.52 14.24
CA ASN A 166 -6.76 10.66 14.34
C ASN A 166 -7.32 10.09 15.64
N ASP A 167 -8.53 10.50 16.01
CA ASP A 167 -9.24 9.95 17.18
C ASP A 167 -9.70 8.49 16.96
N TYR A 168 -9.86 8.09 15.71
CA TYR A 168 -10.25 6.72 15.30
C TYR A 168 -9.63 6.35 13.95
N MET A 169 -9.70 5.07 13.58
CA MET A 169 -9.17 4.57 12.33
C MET A 169 -10.07 4.98 11.15
N ASP A 170 -9.76 6.13 10.56
CA ASP A 170 -10.50 6.70 9.42
C ASP A 170 -9.69 6.57 8.13
N TYR A 171 -10.07 5.61 7.30
CA TYR A 171 -9.42 5.37 6.01
C TYR A 171 -9.68 6.47 4.98
N THR A 172 -10.68 7.34 5.20
CA THR A 172 -11.03 8.44 4.26
C THR A 172 -10.27 9.74 4.54
N ALA A 173 -9.65 9.85 5.72
CA ALA A 173 -8.94 11.04 6.15
C ALA A 173 -7.51 11.02 5.61
N GLU A 174 -7.29 11.61 4.44
CA GLU A 174 -5.95 11.74 3.86
C GLU A 174 -4.98 12.48 4.78
N ASN A 175 -3.71 12.09 4.72
CA ASN A 175 -2.60 12.69 5.45
C ASN A 175 -2.77 12.64 6.96
N THR A 176 -3.29 11.52 7.46
CA THR A 176 -3.46 11.25 8.88
C THR A 176 -2.93 9.87 9.27
N LEU A 177 -2.60 9.74 10.56
CA LEU A 177 -2.16 8.47 11.16
C LEU A 177 -3.33 7.79 11.86
N PHE A 178 -3.32 6.47 11.83
CA PHE A 178 -4.30 5.66 12.56
C PHE A 178 -3.88 5.50 14.02
N PRO A 179 -4.78 5.74 14.98
CA PRO A 179 -4.52 5.39 16.37
C PRO A 179 -4.39 3.87 16.52
N GLY A 180 -3.67 3.43 17.56
CA GLY A 180 -3.48 2.01 17.82
C GLY A 180 -4.46 1.46 18.85
N ALA A 181 -4.98 0.27 18.57
CA ALA A 181 -5.78 -0.51 19.53
C ALA A 181 -5.85 -1.99 19.10
N ASN A 182 -5.88 -2.92 20.05
CA ASN A 182 -6.13 -4.35 19.80
C ASN A 182 -5.24 -4.96 18.69
N ALA A 183 -3.94 -4.68 18.74
CA ALA A 183 -2.94 -5.10 17.76
C ALA A 183 -3.17 -4.55 16.33
N GLN A 184 -3.91 -3.46 16.19
CA GLN A 184 -4.14 -2.74 14.92
C GLN A 184 -3.71 -1.28 15.04
N GLY A 185 -3.52 -0.60 13.90
CA GLY A 185 -3.11 0.80 13.83
C GLY A 185 -1.65 1.02 14.24
N SER A 186 -1.37 2.16 14.88
CA SER A 186 -0.01 2.56 15.22
C SER A 186 0.39 2.08 16.62
N MET A 187 1.58 1.47 16.73
CA MET A 187 2.05 0.88 17.99
C MET A 187 3.57 0.83 18.07
N VAL A 188 4.07 0.80 19.30
CA VAL A 188 5.48 0.56 19.63
C VAL A 188 5.58 -0.80 20.32
N GLN A 189 6.40 -1.68 19.76
CA GLN A 189 6.60 -3.06 20.21
C GLN A 189 8.00 -3.21 20.79
N TYR A 190 8.11 -3.80 21.97
CA TYR A 190 9.37 -4.02 22.67
C TYR A 190 9.72 -5.50 22.65
N TYR A 191 10.94 -5.82 22.25
CA TYR A 191 11.42 -7.20 22.12
C TYR A 191 12.64 -7.43 23.00
N SER A 192 12.71 -8.63 23.56
CA SER A 192 13.89 -9.14 24.26
C SER A 192 14.04 -10.63 23.99
N ALA A 193 15.23 -11.06 23.59
CA ALA A 193 15.55 -12.45 23.22
C ALA A 193 14.56 -13.04 22.19
N GLY A 194 14.19 -12.26 21.18
CA GLY A 194 13.26 -12.67 20.14
C GLY A 194 11.78 -12.76 20.59
N VAL A 195 11.45 -12.33 21.79
CA VAL A 195 10.10 -12.41 22.35
C VAL A 195 9.54 -11.00 22.47
N LEU A 196 8.31 -10.81 21.98
CA LEU A 196 7.54 -9.59 22.23
C LEU A 196 7.20 -9.50 23.72
N THR A 197 7.74 -8.48 24.40
CA THR A 197 7.60 -8.29 25.86
C THR A 197 6.56 -7.25 26.24
N ASP A 198 6.35 -6.24 25.38
CA ASP A 198 5.37 -5.18 25.63
C ASP A 198 4.88 -4.57 24.30
N ILE A 199 3.65 -4.06 24.30
CA ILE A 199 3.05 -3.29 23.22
C ILE A 199 2.42 -2.04 23.79
N LYS A 200 2.81 -0.87 23.28
CA LYS A 200 2.16 0.40 23.60
C LYS A 200 1.53 0.98 22.35
N TYR A 201 0.26 1.32 22.43
CA TYR A 201 -0.48 1.89 21.30
C TYR A 201 -0.27 3.40 21.24
N VAL A 202 -0.16 3.94 20.03
CA VAL A 202 -0.16 5.38 19.77
C VAL A 202 -1.60 5.87 19.83
N VAL A 203 -1.90 6.82 20.69
CA VAL A 203 -3.26 7.33 20.91
C VAL A 203 -3.40 8.82 20.59
N GLY A 204 -2.30 9.52 20.31
CA GLY A 204 -2.29 10.93 19.97
C GLY A 204 -0.92 11.40 19.48
N GLY A 205 -0.84 12.69 19.10
CA GLY A 205 0.40 13.31 18.64
C GLY A 205 0.50 13.40 17.12
N SER A 206 1.72 13.50 16.60
CA SER A 206 1.97 13.61 15.15
C SER A 206 3.30 13.01 14.71
N MET A 207 3.40 12.76 13.41
CA MET A 207 4.63 12.45 12.68
C MET A 207 4.92 13.59 11.70
N LYS A 208 6.19 13.97 11.58
CA LYS A 208 6.64 14.93 10.56
C LYS A 208 7.61 14.25 9.62
N VAL A 209 7.54 14.61 8.33
CA VAL A 209 8.37 14.07 7.26
C VAL A 209 9.08 15.19 6.52
N SER A 210 10.37 15.06 6.29
CA SER A 210 11.15 15.94 5.42
C SER A 210 12.17 15.15 4.62
N TYR A 211 12.66 15.75 3.53
CA TYR A 211 13.63 15.14 2.64
C TYR A 211 14.89 16.00 2.53
N ALA A 212 16.00 15.33 2.18
CA ALA A 212 17.24 15.97 1.75
C ALA A 212 17.82 15.10 0.61
N GLY A 213 17.61 15.50 -0.64
CA GLY A 213 17.93 14.66 -1.80
C GLY A 213 17.14 13.34 -1.76
N THR A 214 17.84 12.20 -1.73
CA THR A 214 17.24 10.87 -1.61
C THR A 214 16.92 10.47 -0.16
N GLY A 215 17.56 11.12 0.81
CA GLY A 215 17.35 10.82 2.23
C GLY A 215 16.04 11.39 2.76
N CYS A 216 15.41 10.63 3.66
CA CYS A 216 14.17 11.01 4.34
C CYS A 216 14.40 11.11 5.85
N THR A 217 13.76 12.08 6.49
CA THR A 217 13.74 12.23 7.94
C THR A 217 12.31 12.15 8.43
N PHE A 218 12.08 11.25 9.36
CA PHE A 218 10.85 11.13 10.13
C PHE A 218 11.13 11.57 11.57
N VAL A 219 10.26 12.40 12.13
CA VAL A 219 10.24 12.70 13.56
C VAL A 219 8.87 12.43 14.12
N PHE A 220 8.83 11.89 15.32
CA PHE A 220 7.63 11.42 16.00
C PHE A 220 7.52 12.15 17.33
N ASP A 221 6.31 12.62 17.62
CA ASP A 221 5.90 13.16 18.90
C ASP A 221 4.55 12.53 19.21
N PHE A 222 4.59 11.39 19.90
CA PHE A 222 3.41 10.56 20.16
C PHE A 222 3.04 10.51 21.61
N GLU A 223 1.75 10.46 21.90
CA GLU A 223 1.18 10.04 23.18
C GLU A 223 0.86 8.54 23.09
N LEU A 224 1.38 7.77 24.03
CA LEU A 224 1.15 6.33 24.11
C LEU A 224 0.02 5.99 25.08
N SER A 225 -0.55 4.80 24.93
CA SER A 225 -1.72 4.31 25.68
C SER A 225 -1.53 4.24 27.20
N ASP A 226 -0.31 4.30 27.70
CA ASP A 226 0.02 4.40 29.13
C ASP A 226 0.23 5.83 29.62
N GLY A 227 0.01 6.84 28.75
CA GLY A 227 0.21 8.26 29.02
C GLY A 227 1.66 8.73 28.89
N THR A 228 2.56 7.89 28.37
CA THR A 228 3.95 8.26 28.10
C THR A 228 4.01 9.12 26.83
N VAL A 229 4.78 10.20 26.84
CA VAL A 229 5.20 10.92 25.64
C VAL A 229 6.38 10.16 25.04
N PHE A 230 6.33 9.90 23.75
CA PHE A 230 7.33 9.15 23.00
C PHE A 230 7.84 10.03 21.87
N THR A 231 9.09 10.47 21.97
CA THR A 231 9.75 11.26 20.93
C THR A 231 10.83 10.42 20.26
N ALA A 232 10.81 10.40 18.93
CA ALA A 232 11.78 9.61 18.17
C ALA A 232 12.12 10.26 16.82
N ARG A 233 13.24 9.85 16.24
CA ARG A 233 13.68 10.22 14.89
C ARG A 233 14.17 9.02 14.13
N CYS A 234 13.96 9.00 12.80
CA CYS A 234 14.59 8.10 11.86
C CYS A 234 15.10 8.90 10.67
N GLU A 235 16.36 8.71 10.28
CA GLU A 235 17.00 9.41 9.14
C GLU A 235 17.70 8.40 8.25
N GLY A 236 17.61 8.59 6.94
CA GLY A 236 18.33 7.78 5.96
C GLY A 236 17.50 7.48 4.72
N ASP A 237 17.92 6.46 4.01
CA ASP A 237 17.18 5.94 2.88
C ASP A 237 15.89 5.27 3.37
N PHE A 238 14.78 5.58 2.71
CA PHE A 238 13.48 5.06 3.09
C PHE A 238 12.81 4.38 1.91
N ALA A 239 12.74 3.05 1.95
CA ALA A 239 12.14 2.27 0.90
C ALA A 239 10.62 2.24 1.01
N VAL A 240 9.92 2.32 -0.12
CA VAL A 240 8.49 2.05 -0.21
C VAL A 240 8.28 0.76 -0.99
N TYR A 241 7.78 -0.27 -0.31
CA TYR A 241 7.43 -1.54 -0.93
C TYR A 241 5.96 -1.52 -1.33
N HIS A 242 5.71 -1.67 -2.62
CA HIS A 242 4.34 -1.78 -3.12
C HIS A 242 3.81 -3.18 -2.82
N LEU A 243 2.91 -3.29 -1.87
CA LEU A 243 2.16 -4.50 -1.56
C LEU A 243 0.81 -4.57 -2.28
N VAL A 244 0.66 -3.78 -3.30
CA VAL A 244 -0.41 -3.94 -4.30
C VAL A 244 -0.21 -5.28 -5.05
N THR A 245 0.22 -6.29 -4.34
CA THR A 245 0.90 -7.48 -4.84
C THR A 245 -0.05 -8.62 -5.10
N ASN A 246 -1.32 -8.42 -4.80
CA ASN A 246 -2.34 -9.39 -5.17
C ASN A 246 -2.77 -9.19 -6.63
N THR A 247 -1.95 -8.53 -7.44
CA THR A 247 -2.16 -8.36 -8.87
C THR A 247 -0.84 -8.38 -9.64
N THR A 248 -0.85 -9.04 -10.79
CA THR A 248 0.21 -8.96 -11.81
C THR A 248 -0.27 -8.22 -13.05
N LEU A 249 -1.52 -7.69 -13.04
CA LEU A 249 -2.06 -6.98 -14.19
C LEU A 249 -1.34 -5.63 -14.39
N ALA A 250 -1.01 -5.34 -15.64
CA ALA A 250 -0.47 -4.06 -16.08
C ALA A 250 -1.51 -3.18 -16.79
N GLU A 251 -2.68 -3.75 -17.12
CA GLU A 251 -3.76 -3.10 -17.87
C GLU A 251 -5.11 -3.73 -17.49
N ASP A 252 -6.19 -3.08 -17.95
CA ASP A 252 -7.56 -3.59 -17.80
C ASP A 252 -7.70 -4.95 -18.47
N ILE A 253 -8.51 -5.85 -17.90
CA ILE A 253 -8.76 -7.19 -18.43
C ILE A 253 -10.26 -7.48 -18.56
N GLU A 254 -10.63 -8.22 -19.60
CA GLU A 254 -11.93 -8.83 -19.73
C GLU A 254 -11.75 -10.35 -19.79
N ALA A 255 -12.14 -11.03 -18.70
CA ALA A 255 -12.06 -12.49 -18.63
C ALA A 255 -13.01 -13.12 -19.68
N ALA A 256 -12.45 -13.96 -20.53
CA ALA A 256 -13.14 -14.49 -21.69
C ALA A 256 -13.42 -15.99 -21.57
N GLY A 257 -14.46 -16.44 -22.26
CA GLY A 257 -14.73 -17.85 -22.48
C GLY A 257 -15.15 -18.64 -21.23
N LEU A 258 -15.57 -17.99 -20.16
CA LEU A 258 -16.07 -18.67 -18.95
C LEU A 258 -17.28 -19.54 -19.31
N ALA A 259 -17.16 -20.85 -19.17
CA ALA A 259 -18.15 -21.83 -19.64
C ALA A 259 -18.52 -22.89 -18.60
N VAL A 260 -17.68 -23.14 -17.62
CA VAL A 260 -17.89 -24.12 -16.56
C VAL A 260 -17.96 -23.41 -15.22
N GLY A 261 -18.93 -23.76 -14.36
CA GLY A 261 -19.10 -23.15 -13.05
C GLY A 261 -19.38 -24.19 -11.97
N GLY A 262 -18.73 -24.00 -10.81
CA GLY A 262 -19.00 -24.71 -9.56
C GLY A 262 -19.33 -23.73 -8.44
N LEU A 263 -20.20 -24.12 -7.51
CA LEU A 263 -20.60 -23.33 -6.34
C LEU A 263 -20.55 -24.20 -5.10
N SER A 264 -19.68 -23.88 -4.17
CA SER A 264 -19.54 -24.59 -2.90
C SER A 264 -20.23 -23.83 -1.79
N PHE A 265 -21.11 -24.51 -1.04
CA PHE A 265 -21.73 -24.00 0.18
C PHE A 265 -20.92 -24.43 1.39
N VAL A 266 -20.31 -23.48 2.07
CA VAL A 266 -19.39 -23.72 3.19
C VAL A 266 -20.06 -23.42 4.55
N GLY A 267 -21.20 -22.71 4.55
CA GLY A 267 -21.91 -22.36 5.77
C GLY A 267 -21.18 -21.32 6.61
N GLU A 268 -21.19 -21.48 7.92
CA GLU A 268 -20.61 -20.53 8.90
C GLU A 268 -19.12 -20.80 9.21
N GLU A 269 -18.39 -21.57 8.41
CA GLU A 269 -16.97 -21.89 8.67
C GLU A 269 -16.05 -20.66 8.66
N TYR A 270 -16.40 -19.66 7.82
CA TYR A 270 -15.61 -18.42 7.75
C TYR A 270 -15.95 -17.48 8.92
N MET A 271 -17.22 -17.24 9.16
CA MET A 271 -17.71 -16.29 10.19
C MET A 271 -19.05 -16.72 10.74
N ALA A 272 -19.17 -16.73 12.08
CA ALA A 272 -20.46 -16.99 12.73
C ALA A 272 -21.51 -15.94 12.36
N GLY A 273 -22.71 -16.37 12.04
CA GLY A 273 -23.82 -15.50 11.66
C GLY A 273 -23.95 -15.22 10.17
N LEU A 274 -22.99 -15.64 9.35
CA LEU A 274 -23.02 -15.49 7.90
C LEU A 274 -22.76 -16.81 7.19
N ASN A 275 -23.48 -17.08 6.13
CA ASN A 275 -23.16 -18.18 5.23
C ASN A 275 -22.13 -17.75 4.20
N TYR A 276 -21.09 -18.55 4.06
CA TYR A 276 -20.02 -18.39 3.09
C TYR A 276 -20.22 -19.30 1.89
N TRP A 277 -20.06 -18.73 0.70
CA TRP A 277 -20.16 -19.40 -0.59
C TRP A 277 -18.93 -19.12 -1.42
N SER A 278 -18.40 -20.14 -2.12
CA SER A 278 -17.30 -20.01 -3.08
C SER A 278 -17.76 -20.44 -4.46
N MET A 279 -17.76 -19.52 -5.42
CA MET A 279 -18.07 -19.78 -6.83
C MET A 279 -16.76 -19.73 -7.63
N VAL A 280 -16.52 -20.76 -8.44
CA VAL A 280 -15.39 -20.83 -9.37
C VAL A 280 -15.93 -20.97 -10.78
N LEU A 281 -15.54 -20.05 -11.66
CA LEU A 281 -15.92 -20.04 -13.07
C LEU A 281 -14.64 -20.21 -13.91
N LEU A 282 -14.68 -21.15 -14.83
CA LEU A 282 -13.53 -21.58 -15.66
C LEU A 282 -13.81 -21.35 -17.13
N ALA A 283 -12.80 -20.96 -17.88
CA ALA A 283 -12.85 -20.95 -19.33
C ALA A 283 -12.96 -22.39 -19.90
N ASP A 284 -13.59 -22.50 -21.08
CA ASP A 284 -13.65 -23.78 -21.79
C ASP A 284 -12.26 -24.31 -22.12
N GLY A 285 -12.04 -25.62 -21.88
CA GLY A 285 -10.74 -26.27 -22.08
C GLY A 285 -9.73 -26.08 -20.95
N LEU A 286 -10.09 -25.42 -19.88
CA LEU A 286 -9.30 -25.35 -18.66
C LEU A 286 -9.83 -26.39 -17.66
N ASP A 287 -8.94 -27.20 -17.09
CA ASP A 287 -9.26 -28.19 -16.07
C ASP A 287 -8.42 -27.98 -14.81
N VAL A 288 -9.02 -28.28 -13.65
CA VAL A 288 -8.40 -28.13 -12.33
C VAL A 288 -8.37 -29.50 -11.66
N GLY A 289 -7.20 -30.11 -11.59
CA GLY A 289 -7.00 -31.41 -10.98
C GLY A 289 -6.10 -31.37 -9.75
N ASP A 290 -5.87 -32.53 -9.13
CA ASP A 290 -5.00 -32.66 -7.94
C ASP A 290 -3.55 -32.22 -8.20
N ALA A 291 -3.10 -32.21 -9.45
CA ALA A 291 -1.76 -31.77 -9.87
C ALA A 291 -1.68 -30.28 -10.24
N GLY A 292 -2.78 -29.53 -10.14
CA GLY A 292 -2.89 -28.13 -10.55
C GLY A 292 -3.72 -27.94 -11.82
N PHE A 293 -3.45 -26.88 -12.54
CA PHE A 293 -4.18 -26.52 -13.75
C PHE A 293 -3.65 -27.25 -14.99
N THR A 294 -4.54 -27.59 -15.92
CA THR A 294 -4.19 -28.04 -17.27
C THR A 294 -4.96 -27.23 -18.31
N GLY A 295 -4.31 -26.93 -19.44
CA GLY A 295 -4.89 -26.07 -20.48
C GLY A 295 -4.52 -24.59 -20.30
N SER A 296 -5.28 -23.73 -20.98
CA SER A 296 -5.12 -22.27 -20.92
C SER A 296 -6.49 -21.61 -20.94
N GLY A 297 -6.61 -20.50 -20.25
CA GLY A 297 -7.86 -19.72 -20.15
C GLY A 297 -7.98 -18.96 -18.86
N ASP A 298 -9.12 -18.34 -18.65
CA ASP A 298 -9.38 -17.49 -17.50
C ASP A 298 -10.13 -18.24 -16.39
N ILE A 299 -9.81 -17.90 -15.16
CA ILE A 299 -10.52 -18.32 -13.96
C ILE A 299 -11.04 -17.09 -13.25
N LEU A 300 -12.29 -17.14 -12.81
CA LEU A 300 -12.87 -16.18 -11.90
C LEU A 300 -13.32 -16.90 -10.63
N MET A 301 -12.75 -16.52 -9.51
CA MET A 301 -13.18 -16.93 -8.16
C MET A 301 -14.02 -15.81 -7.56
N LEU A 302 -15.20 -16.14 -7.05
CA LEU A 302 -16.10 -15.20 -6.41
C LEU A 302 -16.58 -15.79 -5.09
N GLU A 303 -16.32 -15.09 -4.00
CA GLU A 303 -16.73 -15.51 -2.67
C GLU A 303 -17.77 -14.56 -2.11
N PHE A 304 -18.83 -15.10 -1.52
CA PHE A 304 -19.98 -14.31 -1.08
C PHE A 304 -20.30 -14.59 0.37
N LEU A 305 -20.70 -13.55 1.08
CA LEU A 305 -21.31 -13.62 2.40
C LEU A 305 -22.81 -13.34 2.28
N THR A 306 -23.63 -14.28 2.77
CA THR A 306 -25.07 -14.20 2.68
C THR A 306 -25.74 -14.42 4.04
N PRO A 307 -27.02 -13.99 4.23
CA PRO A 307 -27.77 -14.34 5.43
C PRO A 307 -27.85 -15.86 5.64
N LEU A 308 -27.96 -16.29 6.88
CA LEU A 308 -28.10 -17.72 7.27
C LEU A 308 -29.30 -18.42 6.61
N SER A 309 -30.32 -17.67 6.20
CA SER A 309 -31.49 -18.22 5.49
C SER A 309 -31.21 -18.64 4.05
N VAL A 310 -30.07 -18.29 3.49
CA VAL A 310 -29.67 -18.59 2.11
C VAL A 310 -28.84 -19.88 2.10
N THR A 311 -29.47 -21.01 1.76
CA THR A 311 -28.88 -22.37 1.82
C THR A 311 -28.97 -23.16 0.51
N GLU A 312 -29.68 -22.65 -0.52
CA GLU A 312 -29.88 -23.37 -1.77
C GLU A 312 -29.12 -22.80 -2.98
N GLY A 313 -28.28 -21.80 -2.74
CA GLY A 313 -27.48 -21.10 -3.77
C GLY A 313 -27.60 -19.60 -3.63
N ILE A 314 -26.76 -18.87 -4.35
CA ILE A 314 -26.69 -17.42 -4.29
C ILE A 314 -27.93 -16.82 -4.96
N PRO A 315 -28.71 -15.96 -4.28
CA PRO A 315 -29.88 -15.32 -4.86
C PRO A 315 -29.52 -14.34 -5.98
N SER A 316 -30.50 -14.08 -6.86
CA SER A 316 -30.38 -12.96 -7.81
C SER A 316 -30.24 -11.64 -7.06
N GLY A 317 -29.27 -10.82 -7.46
CA GLY A 317 -28.97 -9.55 -6.82
C GLY A 317 -27.66 -8.92 -7.31
N THR A 318 -27.35 -7.75 -6.76
CA THR A 318 -26.08 -7.07 -6.95
C THR A 318 -25.31 -7.09 -5.63
N TYR A 319 -24.12 -7.60 -5.66
CA TYR A 319 -23.24 -7.80 -4.52
C TYR A 319 -22.06 -6.84 -4.64
N PRO A 320 -21.96 -5.80 -3.83
CA PRO A 320 -20.77 -4.95 -3.83
C PRO A 320 -19.55 -5.78 -3.39
N VAL A 321 -18.43 -5.59 -4.06
CA VAL A 321 -17.14 -6.14 -3.61
C VAL A 321 -16.68 -5.31 -2.42
N SER A 322 -16.45 -5.95 -1.28
CA SER A 322 -16.20 -5.24 -0.01
C SER A 322 -15.29 -6.06 0.91
N PHE A 323 -14.47 -5.35 1.69
CA PHE A 323 -13.72 -5.91 2.83
C PHE A 323 -14.60 -6.01 4.11
N GLU A 324 -15.82 -5.50 4.08
CA GLU A 324 -16.73 -5.58 5.22
C GLU A 324 -17.36 -6.98 5.33
N ASP A 325 -17.24 -7.59 6.49
CA ASP A 325 -17.90 -8.86 6.82
C ASP A 325 -19.39 -8.62 7.14
N ARG A 326 -20.19 -8.51 6.12
CA ARG A 326 -21.65 -8.28 6.20
C ARG A 326 -22.43 -9.09 5.17
N GLU A 327 -23.73 -9.17 5.38
CA GLU A 327 -24.65 -9.84 4.45
C GLU A 327 -24.67 -9.19 3.05
N SER A 328 -24.85 -10.02 2.04
CA SER A 328 -25.09 -9.63 0.65
C SER A 328 -23.93 -8.85 0.03
N VAL A 329 -22.69 -9.29 0.31
CA VAL A 329 -21.48 -8.80 -0.34
C VAL A 329 -20.78 -9.92 -1.10
N ALA A 330 -20.00 -9.53 -2.11
CA ALA A 330 -18.90 -10.32 -2.62
C ALA A 330 -17.64 -9.90 -1.84
N MET A 331 -16.90 -10.86 -1.32
CA MET A 331 -15.71 -10.56 -0.51
C MET A 331 -14.61 -10.00 -1.38
N ALA A 332 -14.03 -8.87 -0.98
CA ALA A 332 -12.83 -8.35 -1.65
C ALA A 332 -11.67 -9.35 -1.55
N GLY A 333 -10.89 -9.47 -2.63
CA GLY A 333 -9.79 -10.41 -2.71
C GLY A 333 -8.61 -10.01 -1.84
N PHE A 334 -8.06 -10.95 -1.09
CA PHE A 334 -6.83 -10.80 -0.31
C PHE A 334 -6.11 -12.13 -0.16
N VAL A 335 -4.82 -12.08 0.16
CA VAL A 335 -4.03 -13.29 0.43
C VAL A 335 -3.83 -13.41 1.94
N TYR A 336 -4.30 -14.52 2.51
CA TYR A 336 -4.12 -14.85 3.92
C TYR A 336 -3.38 -16.18 4.07
N ARG A 337 -2.26 -16.21 4.79
CA ARG A 337 -1.43 -17.42 4.97
C ARG A 337 -1.19 -18.20 3.68
N ASN A 338 -0.94 -17.48 2.59
CA ASN A 338 -0.77 -17.99 1.22
C ASN A 338 -2.04 -18.54 0.56
N LEU A 339 -3.18 -18.17 1.05
CA LEU A 339 -4.48 -18.54 0.51
C LEU A 339 -5.08 -17.36 -0.21
N PHE A 340 -5.60 -17.60 -1.39
CA PHE A 340 -6.47 -16.63 -2.05
C PHE A 340 -7.84 -16.70 -1.38
N MET A 341 -8.26 -15.61 -0.78
CA MET A 341 -9.56 -15.41 -0.14
C MET A 341 -10.29 -14.28 -0.86
N GLY A 342 -11.60 -14.38 -0.99
CA GLY A 342 -12.41 -13.37 -1.67
C GLY A 342 -12.39 -13.52 -3.20
N CYS A 343 -12.66 -12.43 -3.91
CA CYS A 343 -12.78 -12.43 -5.36
C CYS A 343 -11.42 -12.29 -6.04
N PHE A 344 -11.12 -13.20 -6.99
CA PHE A 344 -9.87 -13.21 -7.76
C PHE A 344 -10.11 -13.51 -9.24
N TYR A 345 -9.33 -12.86 -10.08
CA TYR A 345 -9.08 -13.24 -11.46
C TYR A 345 -7.75 -13.97 -11.57
N MET A 346 -7.68 -15.01 -12.40
CA MET A 346 -6.44 -15.68 -12.78
C MET A 346 -6.46 -16.03 -14.28
N GLY A 347 -5.42 -15.66 -14.99
CA GLY A 347 -5.15 -16.12 -16.36
C GLY A 347 -4.17 -17.28 -16.33
N ILE A 348 -4.54 -18.40 -16.92
CA ILE A 348 -3.73 -19.63 -16.98
C ILE A 348 -3.17 -19.79 -18.38
N GLU A 349 -1.87 -20.04 -18.48
CA GLU A 349 -1.17 -20.32 -19.71
C GLU A 349 -0.45 -21.68 -19.63
N ASN A 350 -0.88 -22.67 -20.42
CA ASN A 350 -0.30 -24.02 -20.44
C ASN A 350 -0.17 -24.65 -19.04
N GLY A 351 -1.20 -24.49 -18.21
CA GLY A 351 -1.23 -25.04 -16.86
C GLY A 351 -0.49 -24.20 -15.81
N ALA A 352 0.13 -23.09 -16.17
CA ALA A 352 0.79 -22.18 -15.24
C ALA A 352 0.00 -20.88 -15.09
N ILE A 353 0.07 -20.26 -13.89
CA ILE A 353 -0.51 -18.95 -13.68
C ILE A 353 0.35 -17.91 -14.40
N GLY A 354 -0.23 -17.25 -15.42
CA GLY A 354 0.34 -16.12 -16.12
C GLY A 354 0.02 -14.81 -15.40
N ASN A 355 -1.28 -14.54 -15.19
CA ASN A 355 -1.75 -13.35 -14.50
C ASN A 355 -2.61 -13.73 -13.28
N VAL A 356 -2.56 -12.88 -12.25
CA VAL A 356 -3.44 -12.97 -11.09
C VAL A 356 -3.81 -11.58 -10.60
N ALA A 357 -5.05 -11.39 -10.16
CA ALA A 357 -5.47 -10.14 -9.55
C ALA A 357 -6.57 -10.37 -8.51
N ALA A 358 -6.36 -9.82 -7.32
CA ALA A 358 -7.43 -9.66 -6.34
C ALA A 358 -8.41 -8.60 -6.82
N VAL A 359 -9.69 -8.91 -6.85
CA VAL A 359 -10.74 -7.92 -7.09
C VAL A 359 -11.08 -7.28 -5.75
N VAL A 360 -10.77 -5.99 -5.58
CA VAL A 360 -10.88 -5.31 -4.30
C VAL A 360 -12.02 -4.30 -4.24
N SER A 361 -12.60 -3.95 -5.39
CA SER A 361 -13.74 -3.02 -5.48
C SER A 361 -14.62 -3.37 -6.67
N GLY A 362 -15.81 -2.77 -6.73
CA GLY A 362 -16.77 -2.97 -7.81
C GLY A 362 -18.01 -3.75 -7.42
N THR A 363 -18.62 -4.47 -8.36
CA THR A 363 -19.86 -5.21 -8.14
C THR A 363 -19.88 -6.53 -8.88
N VAL A 364 -20.50 -7.53 -8.25
CA VAL A 364 -20.90 -8.79 -8.88
C VAL A 364 -22.42 -8.81 -9.01
N THR A 365 -22.93 -8.92 -10.22
CA THR A 365 -24.37 -9.11 -10.47
C THR A 365 -24.65 -10.57 -10.74
N VAL A 366 -25.62 -11.13 -10.04
CA VAL A 366 -26.05 -12.51 -10.17
C VAL A 366 -27.54 -12.54 -10.59
N GLU A 367 -27.85 -13.25 -11.67
CA GLU A 367 -29.20 -13.68 -12.02
C GLU A 367 -29.25 -15.20 -11.94
N ARG A 368 -30.22 -15.74 -11.20
CA ARG A 368 -30.39 -17.19 -11.00
C ARG A 368 -31.75 -17.64 -11.46
N ASP A 369 -31.79 -18.69 -12.27
CA ASP A 369 -32.98 -19.41 -12.67
C ASP A 369 -32.77 -20.94 -12.51
N GLY A 370 -33.18 -21.46 -11.37
CA GLY A 370 -32.89 -22.84 -10.96
C GLY A 370 -31.38 -23.06 -10.74
N GLU A 371 -30.79 -23.95 -11.54
CA GLU A 371 -29.36 -24.26 -11.56
C GLU A 371 -28.58 -23.38 -12.56
N THR A 372 -29.27 -22.56 -13.35
CA THR A 372 -28.63 -21.65 -14.31
C THR A 372 -28.32 -20.33 -13.66
N TYR A 373 -27.09 -19.87 -13.81
CA TYR A 373 -26.60 -18.58 -13.34
C TYR A 373 -26.16 -17.72 -14.52
N ALA A 374 -26.49 -16.44 -14.48
CA ALA A 374 -25.80 -15.41 -15.23
C ALA A 374 -25.08 -14.51 -14.23
N VAL A 375 -23.77 -14.43 -14.35
CA VAL A 375 -22.90 -13.68 -13.44
C VAL A 375 -22.14 -12.65 -14.24
N ALA A 376 -22.12 -11.42 -13.77
CA ALA A 376 -21.30 -10.35 -14.33
C ALA A 376 -20.48 -9.69 -13.22
N LEU A 377 -19.18 -9.55 -13.44
CA LEU A 377 -18.26 -8.78 -12.63
C LEU A 377 -17.90 -7.49 -13.36
N ASP A 378 -17.99 -6.37 -12.67
CA ASP A 378 -17.37 -5.10 -13.02
C ASP A 378 -16.60 -4.61 -11.80
N GLY A 379 -15.32 -4.93 -11.73
CA GLY A 379 -14.47 -4.70 -10.57
C GLY A 379 -13.14 -4.09 -10.93
N ALA A 380 -12.35 -3.81 -9.92
CA ALA A 380 -10.98 -3.35 -10.07
C ALA A 380 -10.04 -4.02 -9.07
N ASP A 381 -8.77 -4.13 -9.45
CA ASP A 381 -7.68 -4.56 -8.57
C ASP A 381 -7.11 -3.39 -7.75
N MET A 382 -6.15 -3.70 -6.89
CA MET A 382 -5.47 -2.68 -6.06
C MET A 382 -4.63 -1.69 -6.89
N ALA A 383 -4.27 -2.03 -8.11
CA ALA A 383 -3.54 -1.15 -9.03
C ALA A 383 -4.46 -0.22 -9.82
N GLY A 384 -5.78 -0.37 -9.66
CA GLY A 384 -6.81 0.38 -10.39
C GLY A 384 -7.05 -0.15 -11.80
N ASN A 385 -6.54 -1.36 -12.16
CA ASN A 385 -6.90 -2.00 -13.41
C ASN A 385 -8.31 -2.57 -13.30
N ARG A 386 -9.12 -2.31 -14.32
CA ARG A 386 -10.49 -2.83 -14.38
C ARG A 386 -10.48 -4.31 -14.73
N ILE A 387 -11.30 -5.08 -14.02
CA ILE A 387 -11.51 -6.51 -14.24
C ILE A 387 -12.98 -6.72 -14.58
N MET A 388 -13.26 -7.11 -15.82
CA MET A 388 -14.61 -7.42 -16.30
C MET A 388 -14.71 -8.91 -16.59
N ALA A 389 -15.84 -9.51 -16.23
CA ALA A 389 -16.15 -10.89 -16.57
C ALA A 389 -17.64 -11.09 -16.76
N ALA A 390 -18.01 -12.02 -17.63
CA ALA A 390 -19.38 -12.46 -17.79
C ALA A 390 -19.44 -13.99 -17.95
N PHE A 391 -20.37 -14.60 -17.24
CA PHE A 391 -20.67 -16.04 -17.32
C PHE A 391 -22.17 -16.26 -17.47
N ARG A 392 -22.55 -17.26 -18.24
CA ARG A 392 -23.91 -17.79 -18.28
C ARG A 392 -23.90 -19.28 -18.51
N GLY A 393 -24.41 -20.04 -17.54
CA GLY A 393 -24.42 -21.49 -17.63
C GLY A 393 -25.03 -22.16 -16.41
N ALA A 394 -25.11 -23.48 -16.45
CA ALA A 394 -25.39 -24.28 -15.28
C ALA A 394 -24.21 -24.22 -14.31
N VAL A 395 -24.51 -24.16 -13.02
CA VAL A 395 -23.53 -24.18 -11.93
C VAL A 395 -23.86 -25.36 -11.03
N GLU A 396 -22.92 -26.29 -10.90
CA GLU A 396 -23.03 -27.40 -9.96
C GLU A 396 -22.87 -26.90 -8.53
N VAL A 397 -23.81 -27.23 -7.66
CA VAL A 397 -23.80 -26.82 -6.24
C VAL A 397 -23.36 -28.02 -5.40
N SER A 398 -22.29 -27.84 -4.62
CA SER A 398 -21.83 -28.82 -3.62
C SER A 398 -22.02 -28.27 -2.21
N ASP A 399 -22.36 -29.15 -1.27
CA ASP A 399 -22.44 -28.83 0.16
C ASP A 399 -21.13 -29.28 0.81
N GLU A 400 -20.32 -28.30 1.20
CA GLU A 400 -18.98 -28.51 1.75
C GLU A 400 -18.91 -28.20 3.25
N ARG A 401 -20.06 -28.08 3.91
CA ARG A 401 -20.12 -27.89 5.36
C ARG A 401 -19.50 -29.11 6.06
N ASP A 402 -18.74 -28.84 7.11
CA ASP A 402 -18.04 -29.87 7.92
C ASP A 402 -16.98 -30.69 7.15
N THR A 403 -16.59 -30.28 5.94
CA THR A 403 -15.55 -30.98 5.15
C THR A 403 -14.14 -30.43 5.40
N GLY A 404 -14.00 -29.37 6.20
CA GLY A 404 -12.77 -28.61 6.29
C GLY A 404 -12.43 -27.93 4.96
N PHE A 405 -13.43 -27.40 4.26
CA PHE A 405 -13.29 -26.80 2.93
C PHE A 405 -12.18 -25.76 2.91
N LEU A 406 -12.12 -24.86 3.90
CA LEU A 406 -11.05 -23.87 4.00
C LEU A 406 -9.68 -24.51 4.15
N GLU A 407 -9.57 -25.65 4.84
CA GLU A 407 -8.33 -26.43 4.94
C GLU A 407 -8.03 -27.22 3.66
N SER A 408 -9.03 -27.80 3.02
CA SER A 408 -8.87 -28.69 1.85
C SER A 408 -8.79 -27.96 0.51
N ALA A 409 -9.56 -26.90 0.30
CA ALA A 409 -9.46 -26.03 -0.89
C ALA A 409 -8.11 -25.32 -0.98
N VAL A 410 -7.55 -25.04 0.18
CA VAL A 410 -6.21 -24.54 0.44
C VAL A 410 -5.11 -25.47 -0.11
N LEU A 411 -5.23 -26.76 0.11
CA LEU A 411 -4.17 -27.72 -0.18
C LEU A 411 -4.08 -28.11 -1.65
N ARG A 412 -5.13 -28.01 -2.45
CA ARG A 412 -5.22 -28.64 -3.77
C ARG A 412 -5.02 -27.73 -4.99
N GLY A 413 -5.47 -26.50 -4.99
CA GLY A 413 -5.36 -25.62 -6.15
C GLY A 413 -4.82 -24.24 -5.80
N ARG A 414 -5.19 -23.74 -4.61
CA ARG A 414 -4.80 -22.44 -4.12
C ARG A 414 -3.33 -22.40 -3.66
N ALA A 415 -2.78 -23.51 -3.16
CA ALA A 415 -1.39 -23.58 -2.73
C ALA A 415 -0.40 -23.44 -3.90
N SER A 416 -0.67 -24.06 -5.06
CA SER A 416 0.18 -23.92 -6.23
C SER A 416 0.13 -22.52 -6.84
N ALA A 417 -1.03 -21.86 -6.79
CA ALA A 417 -1.20 -20.48 -7.23
C ALA A 417 -0.46 -19.50 -6.29
N ALA A 418 -0.57 -19.71 -4.99
CA ALA A 418 0.16 -18.92 -4.00
C ALA A 418 1.68 -19.12 -4.10
N GLU A 419 2.16 -20.35 -4.39
CA GLU A 419 3.57 -20.63 -4.65
C GLU A 419 4.08 -19.92 -5.92
N ALA A 420 3.27 -19.85 -6.98
CA ALA A 420 3.63 -19.15 -8.21
C ALA A 420 3.70 -17.62 -8.01
N VAL A 421 2.80 -17.04 -7.22
CA VAL A 421 2.85 -15.63 -6.82
C VAL A 421 4.05 -15.36 -5.92
N ARG A 422 4.42 -16.29 -5.02
CA ARG A 422 5.64 -16.21 -4.21
C ARG A 422 6.91 -16.26 -5.04
N ALA A 423 6.95 -17.07 -6.09
CA ALA A 423 8.11 -17.19 -6.97
C ALA A 423 8.31 -15.95 -7.83
N SER A 424 7.28 -15.10 -8.00
CA SER A 424 7.41 -13.76 -8.57
C SER A 424 8.20 -12.86 -7.61
N ALA A 425 8.93 -11.87 -8.14
CA ALA A 425 9.70 -10.91 -7.33
C ALA A 425 8.83 -10.20 -6.27
N TYR A 426 7.52 -10.15 -6.49
CA TYR A 426 6.52 -9.56 -5.60
C TYR A 426 6.14 -10.49 -4.43
N GLY A 427 6.06 -11.79 -4.63
CA GLY A 427 5.68 -12.77 -3.59
C GLY A 427 6.62 -12.79 -2.39
N ARG A 428 7.89 -12.45 -2.57
CA ARG A 428 8.85 -12.34 -1.46
C ARG A 428 8.59 -11.15 -0.55
N MET A 429 7.97 -10.07 -1.07
CA MET A 429 7.71 -8.84 -0.31
C MET A 429 6.39 -8.88 0.45
N ALA A 430 5.37 -9.56 -0.05
CA ALA A 430 4.05 -9.68 0.60
C ALA A 430 4.14 -10.26 2.02
N GLY A 431 5.13 -11.09 2.27
CA GLY A 431 5.38 -11.64 3.59
C GLY A 431 5.94 -10.66 4.62
N TYR A 432 6.48 -9.52 4.21
CA TYR A 432 7.16 -8.59 5.11
C TYR A 432 6.24 -7.64 5.88
N CYS A 433 5.00 -7.48 5.45
CA CYS A 433 4.11 -6.46 6.01
C CYS A 433 2.82 -6.98 6.65
N MET A 434 2.61 -8.28 6.68
CA MET A 434 1.49 -8.84 7.43
C MET A 434 1.88 -8.99 8.90
N PRO A 435 1.06 -8.53 9.87
CA PRO A 435 1.33 -8.80 11.27
C PRO A 435 1.44 -10.31 11.47
N ALA A 436 2.47 -10.73 12.21
CA ALA A 436 2.64 -12.14 12.58
C ALA A 436 1.40 -12.55 13.37
N ASP A 437 0.57 -13.41 12.77
CA ASP A 437 -0.54 -14.01 13.48
C ASP A 437 -0.04 -14.87 14.63
N ARG A 438 -0.79 -14.79 15.70
CA ARG A 438 -0.63 -15.60 16.91
C ARG A 438 -0.99 -17.05 16.65
#